data_f634a150615b62d9bc08696b7a0a2cbd
#
_entry.id   f634a150615b62d9bc08696b7a0a2cbd
#
_cell.length_a   1.000
_cell.length_b   1.000
_cell.length_c   1.000
_cell.angle_alpha   90.00
_cell.angle_beta   90.00
_cell.angle_gamma   90.00
#
_symmetry.space_group_name_H-M   'P 1'
#
loop_
_entity.id
_entity.type
_entity.pdbx_description
1 polymer ?
#
loop_
_entity_poly.entity_id
_entity_poly.type
_entity_poly.pdbx_seq_one_letter_code
_entity_poly.pdbx_strand_id
1 'polypeptide(L)'
;FDGNMSVEDYALMHRMIEKERRERMEQPILSGYLSNLGKYTEGRPAGEWVSFPTTAEHLKEVFDRIGIDGKNYGELHITEYQSSIAGLAGKLTELESLDELNYLSELLKMQFDDDREKFIAAMEYGDHTRDLQYSINLAQNRDCYWLYPSVQSEEDYGHYLIEELDELELPEEAKKYFMYEEYGRDAAINDGGSFTEQGYIYNNRNTFTQWYDGRNVPEEYRVTPQPPVQEKEQADLDASAAIQTAATEQPPVLPIILSSEKPADKMKEITDRLEQGILGLYESDRYADYLRTMSKFHDYSLNNTILITMQGGNLVKGYKQW
;
A
#
# COMPACT_ATOMS: atom_id res chain seq x y z
N PHE A 1 16.47 22.68 -25.72
CA PHE A 1 15.48 22.98 -26.77
C PHE A 1 16.19 23.85 -27.83
N ASP A 2 16.52 23.25 -28.95
CA ASP A 2 17.07 23.98 -30.08
C ASP A 2 16.02 24.94 -30.64
N GLY A 3 16.30 26.25 -30.60
CA GLY A 3 15.43 27.33 -31.02
C GLY A 3 15.09 27.41 -32.51
N ASN A 4 14.97 26.29 -33.20
CA ASN A 4 14.78 26.23 -34.64
C ASN A 4 13.53 25.43 -35.09
N MET A 5 12.61 25.13 -34.16
CA MET A 5 11.38 24.44 -34.53
C MET A 5 10.36 25.44 -35.09
N SER A 6 9.77 25.13 -36.26
CA SER A 6 8.72 25.98 -36.81
C SER A 6 7.44 25.93 -35.98
N VAL A 7 6.61 26.97 -36.06
CA VAL A 7 5.30 27.02 -35.40
C VAL A 7 4.41 25.82 -35.82
N GLU A 8 4.56 25.36 -37.07
CA GLU A 8 3.83 24.23 -37.62
C GLU A 8 4.30 22.90 -37.00
N ASP A 9 5.63 22.73 -36.84
CA ASP A 9 6.21 21.55 -36.18
C ASP A 9 5.84 21.48 -34.68
N TYR A 10 5.86 22.64 -34.01
CA TYR A 10 5.39 22.73 -32.60
C TYR A 10 3.93 22.34 -32.47
N ALA A 11 3.06 22.83 -33.35
CA ALA A 11 1.65 22.51 -33.36
C ALA A 11 1.37 21.02 -33.72
N LEU A 12 2.22 20.42 -34.56
CA LEU A 12 2.15 19.00 -34.89
C LEU A 12 2.58 18.16 -33.70
N MET A 13 3.71 18.48 -33.08
CA MET A 13 4.22 17.80 -31.88
C MET A 13 3.20 17.87 -30.74
N HIS A 14 2.60 19.04 -30.50
CA HIS A 14 1.59 19.20 -29.47
C HIS A 14 0.34 18.34 -29.73
N ARG A 15 -0.10 18.25 -30.99
CA ARG A 15 -1.19 17.35 -31.37
C ARG A 15 -0.85 15.88 -31.21
N MET A 16 0.38 15.47 -31.46
CA MET A 16 0.84 14.11 -31.26
C MET A 16 0.88 13.76 -29.77
N ILE A 17 1.43 14.62 -28.95
CA ILE A 17 1.46 14.46 -27.48
C ILE A 17 0.03 14.37 -26.92
N GLU A 18 -0.87 15.25 -27.36
CA GLU A 18 -2.28 15.21 -26.93
C GLU A 18 -3.01 13.94 -27.40
N LYS A 19 -2.69 13.45 -28.59
CA LYS A 19 -3.25 12.18 -29.09
C LYS A 19 -2.76 11.00 -28.27
N GLU A 20 -1.45 10.89 -28.06
CA GLU A 20 -0.85 9.83 -27.22
C GLU A 20 -1.38 9.89 -25.79
N ARG A 21 -1.57 11.09 -25.24
CA ARG A 21 -2.16 11.30 -23.92
C ARG A 21 -3.61 10.79 -23.86
N ARG A 22 -4.42 11.06 -24.88
CA ARG A 22 -5.80 10.54 -24.98
C ARG A 22 -5.79 9.01 -25.10
N GLU A 23 -4.97 8.45 -25.96
CA GLU A 23 -4.87 6.99 -26.15
C GLU A 23 -4.43 6.29 -24.85
N ARG A 24 -3.51 6.89 -24.08
CA ARG A 24 -3.13 6.41 -22.75
C ARG A 24 -4.25 6.53 -21.71
N MET A 25 -5.01 7.62 -21.73
CA MET A 25 -6.15 7.81 -20.82
C MET A 25 -7.32 6.87 -21.13
N GLU A 26 -7.43 6.40 -22.39
CA GLU A 26 -8.45 5.42 -22.81
C GLU A 26 -8.06 3.98 -22.43
N GLN A 27 -6.77 3.71 -22.21
CA GLN A 27 -6.35 2.39 -21.74
C GLN A 27 -6.74 2.19 -20.27
N PRO A 28 -7.25 1.01 -19.92
CA PRO A 28 -7.54 0.70 -18.52
C PRO A 28 -6.24 0.69 -17.72
N ILE A 29 -6.30 1.24 -16.51
CA ILE A 29 -5.16 1.22 -15.57
C ILE A 29 -4.82 -0.22 -15.22
N LEU A 30 -5.86 -1.03 -14.99
CA LEU A 30 -5.78 -2.43 -14.60
C LEU A 30 -6.94 -3.19 -15.20
N SER A 31 -6.72 -4.42 -15.61
CA SER A 31 -7.76 -5.35 -16.00
C SER A 31 -7.51 -6.70 -15.32
N GLY A 32 -8.57 -7.34 -14.87
CA GLY A 32 -8.54 -8.68 -14.27
C GLY A 32 -9.45 -9.64 -15.01
N TYR A 33 -9.01 -10.88 -15.20
CA TYR A 33 -9.88 -11.94 -15.71
C TYR A 33 -10.62 -12.59 -14.54
N LEU A 34 -11.88 -12.20 -14.37
CA LEU A 34 -12.76 -12.70 -13.33
C LEU A 34 -13.31 -14.06 -13.73
N SER A 35 -13.09 -15.09 -12.91
CA SER A 35 -13.48 -16.47 -13.18
C SER A 35 -14.38 -17.03 -12.08
N ASN A 36 -15.40 -17.78 -12.47
CA ASN A 36 -16.26 -18.53 -11.56
C ASN A 36 -15.62 -19.88 -11.25
N LEU A 37 -15.06 -20.03 -10.05
CA LEU A 37 -14.37 -21.25 -9.60
C LEU A 37 -15.33 -22.45 -9.53
N GLY A 38 -16.58 -22.25 -9.08
CA GLY A 38 -17.58 -23.31 -9.01
C GLY A 38 -17.83 -23.93 -10.39
N LYS A 39 -18.04 -23.10 -11.40
CA LYS A 39 -18.22 -23.59 -12.79
C LYS A 39 -16.94 -24.20 -13.37
N TYR A 40 -15.77 -23.68 -13.01
CA TYR A 40 -14.48 -24.22 -13.41
C TYR A 40 -14.31 -25.66 -12.90
N THR A 41 -14.60 -25.90 -11.62
CA THR A 41 -14.53 -27.27 -11.02
C THR A 41 -15.54 -28.24 -11.61
N GLU A 42 -16.66 -27.75 -12.14
CA GLU A 42 -17.67 -28.56 -12.85
C GLU A 42 -17.29 -28.87 -14.31
N GLY A 43 -16.12 -28.40 -14.77
CA GLY A 43 -15.66 -28.57 -16.16
C GLY A 43 -16.36 -27.64 -17.17
N ARG A 44 -17.00 -26.59 -16.70
CA ARG A 44 -17.68 -25.55 -17.50
C ARG A 44 -17.09 -24.16 -17.18
N PRO A 45 -15.84 -23.88 -17.57
CA PRO A 45 -15.20 -22.63 -17.23
C PRO A 45 -16.00 -21.42 -17.73
N ALA A 46 -16.24 -20.46 -16.88
CA ALA A 46 -16.86 -19.18 -17.19
C ALA A 46 -16.07 -18.05 -16.55
N GLY A 47 -15.65 -17.11 -17.38
CA GLY A 47 -14.89 -15.93 -16.93
C GLY A 47 -14.93 -14.85 -17.98
N GLU A 48 -14.62 -13.61 -17.55
CA GLU A 48 -14.62 -12.43 -18.41
C GLU A 48 -13.58 -11.40 -17.92
N TRP A 49 -12.99 -10.66 -18.85
CA TRP A 49 -12.13 -9.54 -18.53
C TRP A 49 -12.93 -8.34 -18.03
N VAL A 50 -12.53 -7.79 -16.90
CA VAL A 50 -13.05 -6.55 -16.35
C VAL A 50 -11.93 -5.53 -16.27
N SER A 51 -12.16 -4.36 -16.86
CA SER A 51 -11.24 -3.22 -16.79
C SER A 51 -11.59 -2.32 -15.61
N PHE A 52 -10.58 -1.93 -14.85
CA PHE A 52 -10.68 -1.00 -13.73
C PHE A 52 -10.06 0.36 -14.10
N PRO A 53 -10.65 1.47 -13.64
CA PRO A 53 -11.86 1.54 -12.84
C PRO A 53 -13.11 1.15 -13.63
N THR A 54 -14.09 0.56 -12.91
CA THR A 54 -15.37 0.09 -13.44
C THR A 54 -16.55 0.64 -12.63
N THR A 55 -17.78 0.31 -13.02
CA THR A 55 -18.99 0.66 -12.26
C THR A 55 -19.65 -0.58 -11.66
N ALA A 56 -20.47 -0.37 -10.61
CA ALA A 56 -21.23 -1.44 -9.98
C ALA A 56 -22.21 -2.11 -10.95
N GLU A 57 -22.80 -1.33 -11.86
CA GLU A 57 -23.73 -1.82 -12.89
C GLU A 57 -23.01 -2.75 -13.86
N HIS A 58 -21.85 -2.32 -14.37
CA HIS A 58 -21.06 -3.14 -15.30
C HIS A 58 -20.58 -4.44 -14.64
N LEU A 59 -20.09 -4.34 -13.41
CA LEU A 59 -19.65 -5.52 -12.66
C LEU A 59 -20.79 -6.50 -12.42
N LYS A 60 -21.99 -6.01 -12.12
CA LYS A 60 -23.19 -6.83 -11.98
C LYS A 60 -23.53 -7.56 -13.27
N GLU A 61 -23.48 -6.88 -14.41
CA GLU A 61 -23.70 -7.52 -15.71
C GLU A 61 -22.69 -8.62 -16.01
N VAL A 62 -21.41 -8.40 -15.65
CA VAL A 62 -20.36 -9.42 -15.77
C VAL A 62 -20.69 -10.62 -14.88
N PHE A 63 -21.06 -10.40 -13.61
CA PHE A 63 -21.44 -11.47 -12.69
C PHE A 63 -22.62 -12.30 -13.20
N ASP A 64 -23.66 -11.65 -13.75
CA ASP A 64 -24.79 -12.36 -14.36
C ASP A 64 -24.32 -13.24 -15.52
N ARG A 65 -23.41 -12.77 -16.38
CA ARG A 65 -22.87 -13.52 -17.52
C ARG A 65 -22.02 -14.71 -17.09
N ILE A 66 -21.14 -14.54 -16.13
CA ILE A 66 -20.27 -15.63 -15.63
C ILE A 66 -20.99 -16.54 -14.61
N GLY A 67 -22.21 -16.12 -14.15
CA GLY A 67 -23.09 -16.90 -13.27
C GLY A 67 -22.71 -16.83 -11.80
N ILE A 68 -22.23 -15.67 -11.32
CA ILE A 68 -22.07 -15.36 -9.91
C ILE A 68 -23.32 -14.62 -9.45
N ASP A 69 -24.02 -15.14 -8.44
CA ASP A 69 -25.33 -14.65 -7.99
C ASP A 69 -25.25 -13.39 -7.08
N GLY A 70 -24.08 -12.79 -6.91
CA GLY A 70 -23.85 -11.60 -6.09
C GLY A 70 -23.99 -11.82 -4.59
N LYS A 71 -24.40 -13.00 -4.14
CA LYS A 71 -24.53 -13.36 -2.72
C LYS A 71 -23.36 -14.22 -2.25
N ASN A 72 -22.70 -14.91 -3.15
CA ASN A 72 -21.68 -15.89 -2.86
C ASN A 72 -20.37 -15.56 -3.59
N TYR A 73 -19.63 -14.55 -3.12
CA TYR A 73 -18.34 -14.15 -3.70
C TYR A 73 -17.22 -15.17 -3.45
N GLY A 74 -17.44 -16.22 -2.67
CA GLY A 74 -16.49 -17.29 -2.43
C GLY A 74 -16.13 -18.12 -3.65
N GLU A 75 -16.85 -17.94 -4.76
CA GLU A 75 -16.60 -18.59 -6.04
C GLU A 75 -15.87 -17.69 -7.07
N LEU A 76 -15.56 -16.45 -6.71
CA LEU A 76 -14.88 -15.51 -7.60
C LEU A 76 -13.36 -15.60 -7.41
N HIS A 77 -12.64 -15.78 -8.51
CA HIS A 77 -11.18 -15.71 -8.58
C HIS A 77 -10.75 -14.82 -9.73
N ILE A 78 -9.64 -14.15 -9.56
CA ILE A 78 -9.00 -13.36 -10.62
C ILE A 78 -7.76 -14.11 -11.05
N THR A 79 -7.86 -14.79 -12.19
CA THR A 79 -6.81 -15.71 -12.64
C THR A 79 -5.69 -15.06 -13.44
N GLU A 80 -5.93 -13.87 -13.96
CA GLU A 80 -4.96 -13.13 -14.77
C GLU A 80 -5.16 -11.62 -14.61
N TYR A 81 -4.06 -10.87 -14.61
CA TYR A 81 -4.06 -9.41 -14.57
C TYR A 81 -3.29 -8.82 -15.74
N GLN A 82 -3.77 -7.69 -16.25
CA GLN A 82 -3.07 -6.82 -17.20
C GLN A 82 -3.11 -5.40 -16.68
N SER A 83 -2.01 -4.66 -16.78
CA SER A 83 -1.93 -3.29 -16.31
C SER A 83 -1.10 -2.42 -17.24
N SER A 84 -1.52 -1.16 -17.41
CA SER A 84 -0.71 -0.12 -18.03
C SER A 84 0.37 0.41 -17.08
N ILE A 85 0.30 0.07 -15.80
CA ILE A 85 1.30 0.41 -14.79
C ILE A 85 2.30 -0.73 -14.70
N ALA A 86 3.55 -0.47 -15.08
CA ALA A 86 4.62 -1.46 -15.05
C ALA A 86 4.80 -2.07 -13.65
N GLY A 87 4.91 -3.40 -13.58
CA GLY A 87 5.11 -4.13 -12.34
C GLY A 87 3.87 -4.34 -11.46
N LEU A 88 2.77 -3.60 -11.66
CA LEU A 88 1.59 -3.69 -10.79
C LEU A 88 0.91 -5.07 -10.87
N ALA A 89 0.65 -5.58 -12.07
CA ALA A 89 -0.03 -6.88 -12.26
C ALA A 89 0.67 -8.03 -11.55
N GLY A 90 2.01 -8.03 -11.53
CA GLY A 90 2.81 -9.09 -10.87
C GLY A 90 2.80 -9.06 -9.33
N LYS A 91 2.23 -8.03 -8.73
CA LYS A 91 2.11 -7.89 -7.26
C LYS A 91 0.73 -8.27 -6.73
N LEU A 92 -0.23 -8.52 -7.63
CA LEU A 92 -1.61 -8.84 -7.27
C LEU A 92 -1.81 -10.35 -7.16
N THR A 93 -2.70 -10.75 -6.27
CA THR A 93 -3.06 -12.15 -5.98
C THR A 93 -4.42 -12.51 -6.59
N GLU A 94 -4.76 -13.80 -6.60
CA GLU A 94 -6.03 -14.30 -7.17
C GLU A 94 -7.27 -13.88 -6.36
N LEU A 95 -7.10 -13.40 -5.13
CA LEU A 95 -8.19 -13.10 -4.17
C LEU A 95 -8.27 -11.61 -3.80
N GLU A 96 -7.82 -10.72 -4.67
CA GLU A 96 -7.88 -9.28 -4.39
C GLU A 96 -9.34 -8.77 -4.34
N SER A 97 -9.56 -7.78 -3.49
CA SER A 97 -10.84 -7.10 -3.39
C SER A 97 -11.12 -6.26 -4.64
N LEU A 98 -12.26 -6.50 -5.30
CA LEU A 98 -12.67 -5.73 -6.48
C LEU A 98 -12.85 -4.23 -6.15
N ASP A 99 -13.31 -3.91 -4.94
CA ASP A 99 -13.45 -2.52 -4.48
C ASP A 99 -12.09 -1.86 -4.31
N GLU A 100 -11.09 -2.58 -3.78
CA GLU A 100 -9.73 -2.06 -3.66
C GLU A 100 -9.03 -1.90 -5.01
N LEU A 101 -9.22 -2.86 -5.94
CA LEU A 101 -8.71 -2.75 -7.31
C LEU A 101 -9.31 -1.53 -8.02
N ASN A 102 -10.61 -1.30 -7.82
CA ASN A 102 -11.31 -0.13 -8.36
C ASN A 102 -10.77 1.16 -7.74
N TYR A 103 -10.60 1.20 -6.43
CA TYR A 103 -10.07 2.34 -5.70
C TYR A 103 -8.66 2.71 -6.15
N LEU A 104 -7.74 1.74 -6.19
CA LEU A 104 -6.39 1.98 -6.70
C LEU A 104 -6.41 2.50 -8.14
N SER A 105 -7.23 1.90 -8.98
CA SER A 105 -7.33 2.29 -10.39
C SER A 105 -7.86 3.70 -10.58
N GLU A 106 -8.84 4.13 -9.78
CA GLU A 106 -9.32 5.52 -9.78
C GLU A 106 -8.24 6.49 -9.33
N LEU A 107 -7.53 6.19 -8.22
CA LEU A 107 -6.43 7.02 -7.76
C LEU A 107 -5.35 7.22 -8.84
N LEU A 108 -4.97 6.13 -9.52
CA LEU A 108 -3.94 6.17 -10.57
C LEU A 108 -4.44 6.85 -11.85
N LYS A 109 -5.73 6.73 -12.18
CA LYS A 109 -6.35 7.39 -13.33
C LYS A 109 -6.39 8.91 -13.18
N MET A 110 -6.59 9.41 -11.98
CA MET A 110 -6.63 10.84 -11.66
C MET A 110 -5.24 11.50 -11.67
N GLN A 111 -4.16 10.72 -11.71
CA GLN A 111 -2.80 11.21 -11.64
C GLN A 111 -2.30 11.75 -12.99
N PHE A 112 -1.41 12.74 -12.93
CA PHE A 112 -0.61 13.19 -14.06
C PHE A 112 0.45 12.14 -14.41
N ASP A 113 1.00 12.22 -15.63
CA ASP A 113 2.00 11.24 -16.11
C ASP A 113 3.24 11.19 -15.20
N ASP A 114 3.77 12.34 -14.78
CA ASP A 114 4.91 12.44 -13.85
C ASP A 114 4.64 11.75 -12.50
N ASP A 115 3.41 11.84 -11.99
CA ASP A 115 3.00 11.18 -10.76
C ASP A 115 2.90 9.66 -10.91
N ARG A 116 2.49 9.18 -12.09
CA ARG A 116 2.48 7.74 -12.41
C ARG A 116 3.89 7.19 -12.54
N GLU A 117 4.79 7.90 -13.20
CA GLU A 117 6.20 7.52 -13.30
C GLU A 117 6.82 7.42 -11.90
N LYS A 118 6.54 8.39 -11.05
CA LYS A 118 6.99 8.36 -9.64
C LYS A 118 6.39 7.18 -8.88
N PHE A 119 5.11 6.86 -9.09
CA PHE A 119 4.47 5.69 -8.48
C PHE A 119 5.12 4.38 -8.95
N ILE A 120 5.42 4.24 -10.26
CA ILE A 120 6.10 3.07 -10.82
C ILE A 120 7.50 2.94 -10.22
N ALA A 121 8.28 4.03 -10.20
CA ALA A 121 9.61 4.05 -9.60
C ALA A 121 9.59 3.68 -8.10
N ALA A 122 8.62 4.20 -7.34
CA ALA A 122 8.47 3.88 -5.93
C ALA A 122 8.06 2.42 -5.69
N MET A 123 7.26 1.82 -6.59
CA MET A 123 6.96 0.39 -6.56
C MET A 123 8.20 -0.47 -6.83
N GLU A 124 9.07 -0.04 -7.75
CA GLU A 124 10.33 -0.72 -8.05
C GLU A 124 11.34 -0.55 -6.91
N TYR A 125 11.41 0.61 -6.31
CA TYR A 125 12.21 0.90 -5.10
C TYR A 125 11.86 -0.03 -3.94
N GLY A 126 10.59 -0.45 -3.82
CA GLY A 126 10.15 -1.56 -2.98
C GLY A 126 9.61 -1.19 -1.60
N ASP A 127 9.67 0.08 -1.21
CA ASP A 127 9.02 0.55 0.01
C ASP A 127 7.49 0.57 -0.17
N HIS A 128 6.75 0.16 0.85
CA HIS A 128 5.29 0.21 0.88
C HIS A 128 4.58 -0.47 -0.32
N THR A 129 5.08 -1.65 -0.74
CA THR A 129 4.56 -2.38 -1.91
C THR A 129 4.16 -3.84 -1.62
N ARG A 130 3.95 -4.19 -0.35
CA ARG A 130 3.73 -5.57 0.09
C ARG A 130 2.42 -6.16 -0.43
N ASP A 131 1.36 -5.36 -0.47
CA ASP A 131 0.02 -5.76 -0.85
C ASP A 131 -0.78 -4.59 -1.45
N LEU A 132 -2.04 -4.83 -1.82
CA LEU A 132 -2.91 -3.84 -2.45
C LEU A 132 -3.18 -2.63 -1.54
N GLN A 133 -3.34 -2.83 -0.24
CA GLN A 133 -3.49 -1.75 0.75
C GLN A 133 -2.28 -0.81 0.73
N TYR A 134 -1.07 -1.37 0.71
CA TYR A 134 0.16 -0.56 0.63
C TYR A 134 0.26 0.18 -0.70
N SER A 135 -0.12 -0.43 -1.82
CA SER A 135 -0.15 0.21 -3.14
C SER A 135 -1.14 1.38 -3.18
N ILE A 136 -2.32 1.25 -2.55
CA ILE A 136 -3.31 2.33 -2.41
C ILE A 136 -2.73 3.49 -1.60
N ASN A 137 -2.07 3.20 -0.48
CA ASN A 137 -1.42 4.23 0.32
C ASN A 137 -0.25 4.88 -0.40
N LEU A 138 0.57 4.11 -1.14
CA LEU A 138 1.66 4.63 -1.95
C LEU A 138 1.16 5.62 -3.01
N ALA A 139 0.05 5.29 -3.69
CA ALA A 139 -0.58 6.17 -4.67
C ALA A 139 -0.99 7.54 -4.08
N GLN A 140 -1.17 7.63 -2.76
CA GLN A 140 -1.56 8.85 -2.03
C GLN A 140 -0.37 9.54 -1.33
N ASN A 141 0.82 8.92 -1.27
CA ASN A 141 2.00 9.43 -0.58
C ASN A 141 3.21 9.61 -1.52
N ARG A 142 2.96 9.99 -2.77
CA ARG A 142 4.03 10.20 -3.76
C ARG A 142 5.01 11.31 -3.38
N ASP A 143 4.58 12.26 -2.57
CA ASP A 143 5.38 13.34 -2.01
C ASP A 143 6.46 12.84 -1.01
N CYS A 144 6.38 11.58 -0.59
CA CYS A 144 7.43 10.94 0.20
C CYS A 144 8.67 10.54 -0.63
N TYR A 145 8.62 10.69 -1.95
CA TYR A 145 9.70 10.31 -2.86
C TYR A 145 10.12 11.46 -3.76
N TRP A 146 11.42 11.52 -4.03
CA TRP A 146 11.99 12.33 -5.09
C TRP A 146 12.39 11.43 -6.25
N LEU A 147 11.98 11.77 -7.45
CA LEU A 147 12.34 11.10 -8.71
C LEU A 147 13.06 12.09 -9.61
N TYR A 148 14.22 11.67 -10.13
CA TYR A 148 15.01 12.38 -11.12
C TYR A 148 15.04 11.57 -12.41
N PRO A 149 14.12 11.84 -13.37
CA PRO A 149 13.97 11.01 -14.58
C PRO A 149 15.18 11.03 -15.50
N SER A 150 15.95 12.14 -15.50
CA SER A 150 17.15 12.30 -16.32
C SER A 150 18.40 11.58 -15.77
N VAL A 151 18.31 11.03 -14.53
CA VAL A 151 19.44 10.42 -13.83
C VAL A 151 19.29 8.91 -13.91
N GLN A 152 20.10 8.26 -14.75
CA GLN A 152 20.00 6.82 -15.02
C GLN A 152 21.20 6.02 -14.49
N SER A 153 22.26 6.72 -14.07
CA SER A 153 23.52 6.13 -13.61
C SER A 153 24.11 6.93 -12.45
N GLU A 154 25.11 6.34 -11.79
CA GLU A 154 25.91 7.01 -10.75
C GLU A 154 26.62 8.25 -11.34
N GLU A 155 27.12 8.17 -12.57
CA GLU A 155 27.77 9.28 -13.27
C GLU A 155 26.77 10.42 -13.53
N ASP A 156 25.57 10.11 -14.05
CA ASP A 156 24.51 11.10 -14.27
C ASP A 156 24.13 11.79 -12.97
N TYR A 157 24.06 11.00 -11.86
CA TYR A 157 23.73 11.57 -10.56
C TYR A 157 24.81 12.51 -10.06
N GLY A 158 26.09 12.15 -10.22
CA GLY A 158 27.20 13.04 -9.91
C GLY A 158 27.18 14.34 -10.72
N HIS A 159 26.90 14.24 -12.01
CA HIS A 159 26.72 15.42 -12.88
C HIS A 159 25.55 16.28 -12.42
N TYR A 160 24.40 15.67 -12.11
CA TYR A 160 23.21 16.39 -11.63
C TYR A 160 23.51 17.18 -10.35
N LEU A 161 24.16 16.55 -9.37
CA LEU A 161 24.51 17.18 -8.09
C LEU A 161 25.44 18.37 -8.25
N ILE A 162 26.44 18.27 -9.15
CA ILE A 162 27.46 19.28 -9.34
C ILE A 162 27.04 20.37 -10.33
N GLU A 163 26.41 20.00 -11.44
CA GLU A 163 26.14 20.94 -12.54
C GLU A 163 24.76 21.60 -12.43
N GLU A 164 23.75 20.89 -11.83
CA GLU A 164 22.40 21.40 -11.73
C GLU A 164 22.07 21.92 -10.31
N LEU A 165 22.58 21.24 -9.26
CA LEU A 165 22.32 21.63 -7.88
C LEU A 165 23.43 22.45 -7.24
N ASP A 166 24.59 22.63 -7.92
CA ASP A 166 25.75 23.36 -7.41
C ASP A 166 26.20 22.91 -5.98
N GLU A 167 26.09 21.58 -5.69
CA GLU A 167 26.41 21.06 -4.36
C GLU A 167 27.84 21.31 -3.94
N LEU A 168 28.77 21.38 -4.92
CA LEU A 168 30.14 21.81 -4.74
C LEU A 168 30.48 22.90 -5.75
N GLU A 169 30.94 24.04 -5.28
CA GLU A 169 31.48 25.09 -6.13
C GLU A 169 32.84 24.65 -6.72
N LEU A 170 32.81 24.09 -7.92
CA LEU A 170 34.01 23.68 -8.66
C LEU A 170 34.36 24.69 -9.74
N PRO A 171 35.66 25.15 -9.83
CA PRO A 171 36.11 25.89 -10.96
C PRO A 171 35.91 25.08 -12.27
N GLU A 172 35.50 25.74 -13.34
CA GLU A 172 35.28 25.10 -14.66
C GLU A 172 36.48 24.26 -15.15
N GLU A 173 37.70 24.70 -14.82
CA GLU A 173 38.92 23.97 -15.15
C GLU A 173 39.06 22.65 -14.35
N ALA A 174 38.47 22.56 -13.19
CA ALA A 174 38.53 21.39 -12.31
C ALA A 174 37.42 20.38 -12.64
N LYS A 175 36.27 20.82 -13.15
CA LYS A 175 35.14 19.96 -13.50
C LYS A 175 35.53 18.81 -14.45
N LYS A 176 36.38 19.06 -15.43
CA LYS A 176 36.86 18.03 -16.40
C LYS A 176 37.75 16.94 -15.79
N TYR A 177 38.19 17.10 -14.54
CA TYR A 177 38.96 16.11 -13.78
C TYR A 177 38.21 15.56 -12.59
N PHE A 178 36.97 16.01 -12.39
CA PHE A 178 36.14 15.57 -11.27
C PHE A 178 35.65 14.14 -11.50
N MET A 179 35.59 13.36 -10.44
CA MET A 179 35.18 11.96 -10.47
C MET A 179 33.66 11.88 -10.22
N TYR A 180 32.89 12.19 -11.24
CA TYR A 180 31.43 12.28 -11.13
C TYR A 180 30.78 10.95 -10.76
N GLU A 181 31.22 9.82 -11.31
CA GLU A 181 30.70 8.49 -11.02
C GLU A 181 30.89 8.13 -9.54
N GLU A 182 32.10 8.31 -9.00
CA GLU A 182 32.38 8.00 -7.60
C GLU A 182 31.62 8.92 -6.65
N TYR A 183 31.52 10.21 -7.00
CA TYR A 183 30.74 11.16 -6.20
C TYR A 183 29.26 10.82 -6.19
N GLY A 184 28.66 10.53 -7.35
CA GLY A 184 27.27 10.14 -7.48
C GLY A 184 26.97 8.82 -6.78
N ARG A 185 27.89 7.85 -6.83
CA ARG A 185 27.78 6.58 -6.10
C ARG A 185 27.71 6.81 -4.59
N ASP A 186 28.64 7.58 -4.06
CA ASP A 186 28.68 7.88 -2.62
C ASP A 186 27.42 8.64 -2.17
N ALA A 187 26.96 9.59 -2.98
CA ALA A 187 25.71 10.31 -2.73
C ALA A 187 24.48 9.36 -2.75
N ALA A 188 24.37 8.50 -3.74
CA ALA A 188 23.29 7.52 -3.85
C ALA A 188 23.23 6.56 -2.65
N ILE A 189 24.39 6.13 -2.15
CA ILE A 189 24.49 5.31 -0.94
C ILE A 189 24.00 6.10 0.29
N ASN A 190 24.38 7.36 0.40
CA ASN A 190 24.00 8.22 1.55
C ASN A 190 22.49 8.53 1.55
N ASP A 191 21.89 8.75 0.40
CA ASP A 191 20.45 8.98 0.24
C ASP A 191 19.65 7.70 0.44
N GLY A 192 20.28 6.54 0.23
CA GLY A 192 19.62 5.24 0.22
C GLY A 192 18.70 5.06 -0.98
N GLY A 193 19.00 5.76 -2.09
CA GLY A 193 18.20 5.72 -3.31
C GLY A 193 18.49 4.50 -4.19
N SER A 194 17.75 4.41 -5.29
CA SER A 194 17.88 3.35 -6.29
C SER A 194 17.69 3.90 -7.70
N PHE A 195 18.42 3.32 -8.65
CA PHE A 195 18.21 3.58 -10.08
C PHE A 195 17.13 2.63 -10.59
N THR A 196 16.10 3.20 -11.19
CA THR A 196 14.94 2.49 -11.77
C THR A 196 14.86 2.78 -13.27
N GLU A 197 13.97 2.08 -13.97
CA GLU A 197 13.70 2.38 -15.38
C GLU A 197 13.17 3.82 -15.59
N GLN A 198 12.55 4.42 -14.56
CA GLN A 198 12.02 5.78 -14.58
C GLN A 198 13.04 6.86 -14.19
N GLY A 199 14.21 6.46 -13.68
CA GLY A 199 15.23 7.36 -13.19
C GLY A 199 15.71 7.02 -11.78
N TYR A 200 16.48 7.93 -11.18
CA TYR A 200 16.94 7.78 -9.80
C TYR A 200 15.84 8.22 -8.82
N ILE A 201 15.54 7.36 -7.85
CA ILE A 201 14.52 7.61 -6.81
C ILE A 201 15.08 7.39 -5.41
N TYR A 202 14.68 8.22 -4.48
CA TYR A 202 14.91 7.98 -3.06
C TYR A 202 13.76 8.50 -2.19
N ASN A 203 13.65 7.92 -0.99
CA ASN A 203 12.67 8.34 0.02
C ASN A 203 13.19 9.62 0.70
N ASN A 204 12.46 10.73 0.59
CA ASN A 204 12.82 12.03 1.14
C ASN A 204 12.51 12.18 2.64
N ARG A 205 12.09 11.08 3.30
CA ARG A 205 11.75 11.00 4.73
C ARG A 205 10.57 11.86 5.17
N ASN A 206 9.74 12.31 4.23
CA ASN A 206 8.43 12.86 4.59
C ASN A 206 7.59 11.79 5.30
N THR A 207 6.64 12.24 6.11
CA THR A 207 5.78 11.31 6.84
C THR A 207 4.85 10.57 5.89
N PHE A 208 5.07 9.26 5.77
CA PHE A 208 4.13 8.39 5.05
C PHE A 208 2.86 8.22 5.87
N THR A 209 1.73 8.69 5.34
CA THR A 209 0.44 8.65 6.02
C THR A 209 -0.38 7.46 5.54
N GLN A 210 -0.85 6.64 6.46
CA GLN A 210 -1.76 5.55 6.14
C GLN A 210 -3.19 6.09 6.00
N TRP A 211 -3.54 6.52 4.79
CA TRP A 211 -4.87 7.05 4.46
C TRP A 211 -5.94 5.95 4.37
N TYR A 212 -5.54 4.76 3.97
CA TYR A 212 -6.40 3.60 3.83
C TYR A 212 -5.95 2.49 4.77
N ASP A 213 -6.87 1.99 5.58
CA ASP A 213 -6.61 1.00 6.64
C ASP A 213 -6.80 -0.47 6.20
N GLY A 214 -7.11 -0.72 4.91
CA GLY A 214 -7.36 -2.04 4.36
C GLY A 214 -8.74 -2.61 4.67
N ARG A 215 -9.70 -1.79 5.14
CA ARG A 215 -11.04 -2.29 5.55
C ARG A 215 -12.19 -1.59 4.87
N ASN A 216 -12.13 -0.26 4.77
CA ASN A 216 -13.25 0.54 4.35
C ASN A 216 -12.89 1.35 3.11
N VAL A 217 -13.07 0.75 1.93
CA VAL A 217 -12.99 1.51 0.69
C VAL A 217 -14.06 2.60 0.71
N PRO A 218 -13.73 3.87 0.38
CA PRO A 218 -14.70 4.95 0.32
C PRO A 218 -15.87 4.59 -0.61
N GLU A 219 -17.08 5.01 -0.25
CA GLU A 219 -18.33 4.57 -0.91
C GLU A 219 -18.31 4.87 -2.42
N GLU A 220 -17.75 6.00 -2.82
CA GLU A 220 -17.62 6.42 -4.22
C GLU A 220 -16.78 5.46 -5.10
N TYR A 221 -15.90 4.63 -4.50
CA TYR A 221 -15.05 3.69 -5.23
C TYR A 221 -15.54 2.25 -5.15
N ARG A 222 -16.60 1.98 -4.38
CA ARG A 222 -17.15 0.64 -4.23
C ARG A 222 -17.94 0.22 -5.46
N VAL A 223 -17.68 -0.98 -5.92
CA VAL A 223 -18.34 -1.58 -7.10
C VAL A 223 -19.02 -2.91 -6.78
N THR A 224 -18.71 -3.50 -5.62
CA THR A 224 -19.38 -4.73 -5.19
C THR A 224 -20.71 -4.41 -4.50
N PRO A 225 -21.78 -5.19 -4.79
CA PRO A 225 -23.04 -5.00 -4.09
C PRO A 225 -22.85 -5.21 -2.58
N GLN A 226 -23.14 -4.20 -1.79
CA GLN A 226 -23.14 -4.33 -0.34
C GLN A 226 -24.32 -5.22 0.08
N PRO A 227 -24.14 -6.15 1.04
CA PRO A 227 -25.29 -6.78 1.67
C PRO A 227 -26.17 -5.69 2.31
N PRO A 228 -27.50 -5.83 2.27
CA PRO A 228 -28.39 -4.81 2.82
C PRO A 228 -28.00 -4.49 4.25
N VAL A 229 -27.83 -3.20 4.51
CA VAL A 229 -27.31 -2.61 5.78
C VAL A 229 -28.08 -3.11 7.02
N GLN A 230 -29.34 -3.56 6.84
CA GLN A 230 -30.20 -4.03 7.94
C GLN A 230 -29.72 -5.29 8.66
N GLU A 231 -28.96 -6.18 8.00
CA GLU A 231 -28.46 -7.41 8.65
C GLU A 231 -27.13 -7.17 9.40
N LYS A 232 -26.35 -6.19 9.00
CA LYS A 232 -25.10 -5.85 9.70
C LYS A 232 -25.33 -4.99 10.94
N GLU A 233 -26.22 -3.99 10.87
CA GLU A 233 -26.58 -3.19 12.06
C GLU A 233 -27.23 -4.05 13.14
N GLN A 234 -28.10 -5.01 12.75
CA GLN A 234 -28.74 -5.88 13.72
C GLN A 234 -27.75 -6.91 14.28
N ALA A 235 -26.85 -7.47 13.45
CA ALA A 235 -25.80 -8.38 13.91
C ALA A 235 -24.75 -7.66 14.78
N ASP A 236 -24.40 -6.42 14.46
CA ASP A 236 -23.49 -5.61 15.28
C ASP A 236 -24.17 -5.09 16.56
N LEU A 237 -25.48 -4.78 16.53
CA LEU A 237 -26.27 -4.44 17.71
C LEU A 237 -26.49 -5.68 18.62
N ASP A 238 -26.78 -6.85 18.04
CA ASP A 238 -26.92 -8.10 18.80
C ASP A 238 -25.57 -8.58 19.34
N ALA A 239 -24.48 -8.44 18.58
CA ALA A 239 -23.12 -8.67 19.06
C ALA A 239 -22.71 -7.66 20.14
N SER A 240 -23.07 -6.37 19.99
CA SER A 240 -22.82 -5.32 20.98
C SER A 240 -23.65 -5.51 22.23
N ALA A 241 -24.91 -5.96 22.10
CA ALA A 241 -25.79 -6.29 23.24
C ALA A 241 -25.31 -7.56 23.95
N ALA A 242 -24.84 -8.58 23.22
CA ALA A 242 -24.22 -9.78 23.80
C ALA A 242 -22.90 -9.47 24.52
N ILE A 243 -22.12 -8.51 23.99
CA ILE A 243 -20.90 -8.02 24.65
C ILE A 243 -21.22 -7.21 25.89
N GLN A 244 -22.31 -6.41 25.89
CA GLN A 244 -22.74 -5.66 27.09
C GLN A 244 -23.31 -6.54 28.20
N THR A 245 -23.93 -7.67 27.86
CA THR A 245 -24.38 -8.65 28.86
C THR A 245 -23.25 -9.54 29.38
N ALA A 246 -22.17 -9.72 28.62
CA ALA A 246 -20.95 -10.41 29.06
C ALA A 246 -19.96 -9.49 29.81
N ALA A 247 -20.17 -8.16 29.77
CA ALA A 247 -19.26 -7.17 30.36
C ALA A 247 -19.41 -6.98 31.88
N THR A 248 -20.02 -7.94 32.60
CA THR A 248 -20.16 -7.86 34.06
C THR A 248 -19.02 -8.54 34.83
N GLU A 249 -18.06 -9.16 34.14
CA GLU A 249 -16.79 -9.59 34.71
C GLU A 249 -15.63 -9.12 33.88
N GLN A 250 -15.16 -7.90 34.13
CA GLN A 250 -13.83 -7.49 33.62
C GLN A 250 -12.78 -8.42 34.26
N PRO A 251 -11.97 -9.13 33.44
CA PRO A 251 -10.88 -9.90 34.01
C PRO A 251 -9.92 -8.92 34.74
N PRO A 252 -9.34 -9.32 35.88
CA PRO A 252 -8.48 -8.45 36.64
C PRO A 252 -7.32 -7.97 35.76
N VAL A 253 -7.27 -6.66 35.50
CA VAL A 253 -6.13 -6.00 34.90
C VAL A 253 -4.96 -6.24 35.85
N LEU A 254 -3.92 -6.95 35.37
CA LEU A 254 -2.67 -7.14 36.12
C LEU A 254 -1.74 -5.98 35.79
N PRO A 255 -1.69 -4.92 36.60
CA PRO A 255 -0.82 -3.80 36.34
C PRO A 255 0.64 -4.28 36.40
N ILE A 256 1.43 -3.96 35.38
CA ILE A 256 2.87 -4.22 35.38
C ILE A 256 3.51 -3.13 36.25
N ILE A 257 3.60 -3.40 37.53
CA ILE A 257 4.33 -2.54 38.48
C ILE A 257 5.74 -3.09 38.59
N LEU A 258 6.72 -2.36 38.07
CA LEU A 258 8.13 -2.71 38.17
C LEU A 258 8.65 -2.23 39.52
N SER A 259 9.15 -3.17 40.32
CA SER A 259 9.68 -2.90 41.65
C SER A 259 11.20 -2.63 41.68
N SER A 260 11.89 -3.02 40.60
CA SER A 260 13.33 -2.89 40.50
C SER A 260 13.79 -1.50 40.05
N GLU A 261 14.83 -0.95 40.65
CA GLU A 261 15.38 0.36 40.26
C GLU A 261 16.44 0.27 39.16
N LYS A 262 17.16 -0.87 39.06
CA LYS A 262 18.24 -1.04 38.08
C LYS A 262 17.71 -1.50 36.72
N PRO A 263 18.24 -0.98 35.58
CA PRO A 263 17.77 -1.32 34.24
C PRO A 263 17.82 -2.84 33.92
N ALA A 264 18.85 -3.53 34.36
CA ALA A 264 18.99 -4.97 34.11
C ALA A 264 17.96 -5.82 34.88
N ASP A 265 17.68 -5.43 36.12
CA ASP A 265 16.70 -6.11 36.97
C ASP A 265 15.26 -5.82 36.49
N LYS A 266 14.99 -4.59 35.99
CA LYS A 266 13.73 -4.25 35.30
C LYS A 266 13.50 -5.08 34.05
N MET A 267 14.54 -5.30 33.24
CA MET A 267 14.42 -6.11 32.05
C MET A 267 14.10 -7.58 32.41
N LYS A 268 14.75 -8.12 33.43
CA LYS A 268 14.45 -9.48 33.91
C LYS A 268 13.02 -9.58 34.44
N GLU A 269 12.56 -8.61 35.21
CA GLU A 269 11.22 -8.56 35.75
C GLU A 269 10.16 -8.48 34.65
N ILE A 270 10.42 -7.74 33.56
CA ILE A 270 9.55 -7.71 32.36
C ILE A 270 9.54 -9.05 31.65
N THR A 271 10.69 -9.72 31.50
CA THR A 271 10.78 -11.03 30.85
C THR A 271 10.03 -12.09 31.64
N ASP A 272 10.22 -12.14 32.97
CA ASP A 272 9.51 -13.07 33.87
C ASP A 272 7.99 -12.87 33.80
N ARG A 273 7.53 -11.61 33.68
CA ARG A 273 6.10 -11.28 33.52
C ARG A 273 5.55 -11.67 32.16
N LEU A 274 6.35 -11.52 31.09
CA LEU A 274 6.00 -12.00 29.75
C LEU A 274 5.82 -13.52 29.72
N GLU A 275 6.71 -14.27 30.34
CA GLU A 275 6.60 -15.73 30.44
C GLU A 275 5.34 -16.15 31.18
N GLN A 276 5.02 -15.49 32.31
CA GLN A 276 3.77 -15.73 33.04
C GLN A 276 2.53 -15.38 32.19
N GLY A 277 2.59 -14.29 31.42
CA GLY A 277 1.51 -13.89 30.51
C GLY A 277 1.28 -14.90 29.37
N ILE A 278 2.34 -15.45 28.80
CA ILE A 278 2.28 -16.49 27.77
C ILE A 278 1.65 -17.77 28.32
N LEU A 279 2.08 -18.23 29.49
CA LEU A 279 1.51 -19.40 30.13
C LEU A 279 0.03 -19.20 30.45
N GLY A 280 -0.35 -18.04 30.97
CA GLY A 280 -1.74 -17.70 31.28
C GLY A 280 -2.64 -17.58 30.04
N LEU A 281 -2.07 -17.24 28.86
CA LEU A 281 -2.82 -17.25 27.60
C LEU A 281 -3.19 -18.66 27.14
N TYR A 282 -2.29 -19.63 27.30
CA TYR A 282 -2.54 -21.01 26.88
C TYR A 282 -3.53 -21.74 27.78
N GLU A 283 -3.67 -21.33 29.04
CA GLU A 283 -4.52 -21.99 30.05
C GLU A 283 -5.94 -21.38 30.22
N SER A 284 -6.27 -20.33 29.47
CA SER A 284 -7.51 -19.57 29.67
C SER A 284 -8.25 -19.22 28.38
N ASP A 285 -9.55 -18.87 28.52
CA ASP A 285 -10.39 -18.27 27.46
C ASP A 285 -9.85 -16.93 26.90
N ARG A 286 -8.73 -16.45 27.41
CA ARG A 286 -8.03 -15.21 26.98
C ARG A 286 -7.35 -15.32 25.62
N TYR A 287 -7.22 -16.52 25.06
CA TYR A 287 -6.61 -16.67 23.73
C TYR A 287 -7.41 -15.92 22.65
N ALA A 288 -8.73 -15.92 22.77
CA ALA A 288 -9.58 -15.14 21.86
C ALA A 288 -9.36 -13.62 22.01
N ASP A 289 -9.16 -13.12 23.24
CA ASP A 289 -8.86 -11.70 23.49
C ASP A 289 -7.47 -11.32 22.99
N TYR A 290 -6.50 -12.22 23.10
CA TYR A 290 -5.17 -12.05 22.53
C TYR A 290 -5.24 -11.94 21.00
N LEU A 291 -5.95 -12.84 20.32
CA LEU A 291 -6.12 -12.78 18.85
C LEU A 291 -6.82 -11.49 18.41
N ARG A 292 -7.83 -11.04 19.17
CA ARG A 292 -8.54 -9.78 18.93
C ARG A 292 -7.61 -8.56 19.13
N THR A 293 -6.71 -8.63 20.12
CA THR A 293 -5.69 -7.60 20.33
C THR A 293 -4.64 -7.63 19.22
N MET A 294 -4.17 -8.81 18.80
CA MET A 294 -3.28 -8.95 17.66
C MET A 294 -3.86 -8.34 16.38
N SER A 295 -5.13 -8.55 16.11
CA SER A 295 -5.78 -7.97 14.93
C SER A 295 -5.83 -6.44 14.93
N LYS A 296 -5.81 -5.82 16.11
CA LYS A 296 -5.78 -4.34 16.27
C LYS A 296 -4.37 -3.77 16.26
N PHE A 297 -3.37 -4.53 16.66
CA PHE A 297 -2.00 -4.10 16.89
C PHE A 297 -0.99 -4.94 16.09
N HIS A 298 -1.33 -5.23 14.83
CA HIS A 298 -0.53 -6.11 13.94
C HIS A 298 0.89 -5.58 13.66
N ASP A 299 1.13 -4.26 13.82
CA ASP A 299 2.45 -3.64 13.62
C ASP A 299 3.37 -3.74 14.86
N TYR A 300 2.87 -4.30 15.94
CA TYR A 300 3.65 -4.49 17.16
C TYR A 300 4.29 -5.88 17.20
N SER A 301 5.47 -5.97 17.84
CA SER A 301 6.09 -7.27 18.07
C SER A 301 5.20 -8.15 18.95
N LEU A 302 5.34 -9.49 18.83
CA LEU A 302 4.61 -10.46 19.64
C LEU A 302 4.64 -10.10 21.15
N ASN A 303 5.80 -9.78 21.67
CA ASN A 303 6.00 -9.43 23.07
C ASN A 303 5.20 -8.17 23.48
N ASN A 304 5.20 -7.15 22.62
CA ASN A 304 4.44 -5.94 22.86
C ASN A 304 2.92 -6.19 22.82
N THR A 305 2.45 -7.01 21.88
CA THR A 305 1.04 -7.39 21.79
C THR A 305 0.57 -8.13 23.03
N ILE A 306 1.39 -9.05 23.56
CA ILE A 306 1.12 -9.76 24.82
C ILE A 306 1.02 -8.77 25.98
N LEU A 307 1.98 -7.83 26.11
CA LEU A 307 1.98 -6.82 27.17
C LEU A 307 0.74 -5.92 27.12
N ILE A 308 0.34 -5.51 25.90
CA ILE A 308 -0.87 -4.70 25.67
C ILE A 308 -2.12 -5.48 26.12
N THR A 309 -2.21 -6.75 25.72
CA THR A 309 -3.35 -7.63 26.10
C THR A 309 -3.45 -7.80 27.61
N MET A 310 -2.31 -8.04 28.28
CA MET A 310 -2.26 -8.19 29.74
C MET A 310 -2.71 -6.94 30.50
N GLN A 311 -2.48 -5.75 29.92
CA GLN A 311 -2.85 -4.47 30.53
C GLN A 311 -4.26 -3.99 30.14
N GLY A 312 -5.00 -4.75 29.33
CA GLY A 312 -6.34 -4.36 28.84
C GLY A 312 -6.30 -3.07 27.99
N GLY A 313 -5.16 -2.79 27.35
CA GLY A 313 -4.94 -1.57 26.58
C GLY A 313 -5.76 -1.52 25.29
N ASN A 314 -6.52 -0.43 25.11
CA ASN A 314 -7.29 -0.19 23.89
C ASN A 314 -6.59 0.76 22.91
N LEU A 315 -5.63 1.56 23.38
CA LEU A 315 -4.85 2.49 22.58
C LEU A 315 -3.44 2.57 23.12
N VAL A 316 -2.47 2.23 22.29
CA VAL A 316 -1.04 2.31 22.62
C VAL A 316 -0.32 3.13 21.57
N LYS A 317 0.54 4.04 21.99
CA LYS A 317 1.41 4.84 21.11
C LYS A 317 2.86 4.60 21.49
N GLY A 318 3.75 4.66 20.51
CA GLY A 318 5.18 4.59 20.75
C GLY A 318 5.65 5.76 21.64
N TYR A 319 6.69 5.54 22.44
CA TYR A 319 7.25 6.53 23.40
C TYR A 319 7.53 7.92 22.80
N LYS A 320 7.84 7.99 21.50
CA LYS A 320 8.08 9.27 20.79
C LYS A 320 6.81 10.01 20.34
N GLN A 321 5.64 9.44 20.59
CA GLN A 321 4.33 9.99 20.18
C GLN A 321 3.50 10.51 21.36
N TRP A 322 4.10 10.56 22.57
CA TRP A 322 3.53 11.16 23.78
C TRP A 322 4.07 12.58 23.97
#